data_d5794c4987e35ce561818ff598e8429a
#
_entry.id   d5794c4987e35ce561818ff598e8429a
#
_cell.length_a   1.000
_cell.length_b   1.000
_cell.length_c   1.000
_cell.angle_alpha   90.00
_cell.angle_beta   90.00
_cell.angle_gamma   90.00
#
_symmetry.space_group_name_H-M   'P 1'
#
loop_
_entity.id
_entity.type
_entity.pdbx_description
1 polymer ?
#
loop_
_entity_poly.entity_id
_entity_poly.type
_entity_poly.pdbx_seq_one_letter_code
_entity_poly.pdbx_strand_id
1 'polypeptide(L)'
;MSQVELIPRDVELVDGFNYVFVGLRHAGKSYLMFQRIAQLIAQGHKKEDILYFNFEDDRIDSLEISDLDLIKTCYEEMYDNRPIFFLDEIQLVDRWEKFARRLADQKYQVYITGSNAKMLSSEIATTLGGRYMIHEVYPYSLKEYLRANEIGRAHV
;
A
#
# COMPACT_ATOMS: atom_id res chain seq x y z
N MET A 1 -15.88 -13.02 7.79
CA MET A 1 -15.78 -12.99 7.06
C MET A 1 -14.94 -13.32 6.37
N SER A 2 -15.00 -13.82 6.20
CA SER A 2 -13.79 -14.45 5.94
C SER A 2 -13.63 -15.01 4.57
N GLN A 3 -14.61 -15.55 3.95
CA GLN A 3 -14.51 -16.05 2.58
C GLN A 3 -14.14 -14.94 1.60
N VAL A 4 -14.63 -13.74 1.85
CA VAL A 4 -14.28 -12.61 1.00
C VAL A 4 -12.78 -12.34 1.08
N GLU A 5 -12.20 -12.58 2.23
CA GLU A 5 -10.77 -12.36 2.43
C GLU A 5 -9.91 -13.29 1.61
N LEU A 6 -10.45 -14.43 1.22
CA LEU A 6 -9.71 -15.42 0.45
C LEU A 6 -9.86 -15.21 -1.06
N ILE A 7 -10.69 -14.27 -1.48
CA ILE A 7 -10.90 -13.98 -2.89
C ILE A 7 -9.87 -12.94 -3.35
N PRO A 8 -8.95 -13.29 -4.23
CA PRO A 8 -7.96 -12.34 -4.71
C PRO A 8 -8.60 -11.20 -5.49
N ARG A 9 -8.06 -10.00 -5.33
CA ARG A 9 -8.42 -8.88 -6.20
C ARG A 9 -7.73 -9.06 -7.54
N ASP A 10 -8.22 -8.36 -8.56
CA ASP A 10 -7.64 -8.41 -9.90
C ASP A 10 -6.39 -7.52 -9.99
N VAL A 11 -5.57 -7.57 -8.99
CA VAL A 11 -4.32 -6.83 -8.98
C VAL A 11 -3.18 -7.83 -8.81
N GLU A 12 -2.40 -7.98 -9.85
CA GLU A 12 -1.19 -8.78 -9.76
C GLU A 12 -0.04 -7.91 -9.32
N LEU A 13 0.58 -8.28 -8.21
CA LEU A 13 1.71 -7.55 -7.68
C LEU A 13 2.98 -8.32 -8.02
N VAL A 14 3.90 -7.60 -8.65
CA VAL A 14 5.16 -8.16 -9.10
C VAL A 14 6.24 -7.84 -8.07
N ASP A 15 7.06 -8.82 -7.75
CA ASP A 15 8.17 -8.61 -6.82
C ASP A 15 9.16 -7.60 -7.42
N GLY A 16 9.72 -6.77 -6.55
CA GLY A 16 10.70 -5.78 -6.96
C GLY A 16 10.12 -4.44 -7.37
N PHE A 17 8.79 -4.31 -7.42
CA PHE A 17 8.13 -3.04 -7.72
C PHE A 17 7.46 -2.50 -6.47
N ASN A 18 7.40 -1.17 -6.37
CA ASN A 18 6.70 -0.49 -5.29
C ASN A 18 5.33 -0.03 -5.75
N TYR A 19 4.35 -0.04 -4.85
CA TYR A 19 2.96 0.19 -5.21
C TYR A 19 2.29 1.22 -4.33
N VAL A 20 1.41 2.02 -4.95
CA VAL A 20 0.50 2.91 -4.25
C VAL A 20 -0.92 2.51 -4.63
N PHE A 21 -1.72 2.17 -3.63
CA PHE A 21 -3.13 1.85 -3.82
C PHE A 21 -3.96 3.03 -3.39
N VAL A 22 -4.72 3.61 -4.31
CA VAL A 22 -5.53 4.80 -4.06
C VAL A 22 -6.99 4.47 -4.28
N GLY A 23 -7.84 4.91 -3.37
CA GLY A 23 -9.27 4.68 -3.50
C GLY A 23 -10.01 5.21 -2.29
N LEU A 24 -11.32 5.16 -2.36
CA LEU A 24 -12.17 5.60 -1.27
C LEU A 24 -11.93 4.74 -0.02
N ARG A 25 -12.30 5.29 1.14
CA ARG A 25 -12.29 4.51 2.37
C ARG A 25 -13.17 3.28 2.18
N HIS A 26 -12.74 2.17 2.74
CA HIS A 26 -13.44 0.90 2.66
C HIS A 26 -13.49 0.31 1.24
N ALA A 27 -12.63 0.77 0.35
CA ALA A 27 -12.53 0.21 -1.00
C ALA A 27 -11.72 -1.09 -1.05
N GLY A 28 -11.11 -1.48 0.07
CA GLY A 28 -10.33 -2.71 0.12
C GLY A 28 -8.84 -2.52 -0.03
N LYS A 29 -8.33 -1.30 0.13
CA LYS A 29 -6.90 -1.00 0.01
C LYS A 29 -6.08 -1.72 1.07
N SER A 30 -6.53 -1.67 2.32
CA SER A 30 -5.85 -2.36 3.42
C SER A 30 -5.91 -3.87 3.23
N TYR A 31 -7.00 -4.35 2.69
CA TYR A 31 -7.16 -5.76 2.35
C TYR A 31 -6.06 -6.21 1.38
N LEU A 32 -5.81 -5.40 0.34
CA LEU A 32 -4.75 -5.71 -0.62
C LEU A 32 -3.39 -5.77 0.07
N MET A 33 -3.13 -4.87 1.01
CA MET A 33 -1.89 -4.91 1.78
C MET A 33 -1.77 -6.21 2.59
N PHE A 34 -2.82 -6.57 3.31
CA PHE A 34 -2.80 -7.79 4.13
C PHE A 34 -2.68 -9.04 3.27
N GLN A 35 -3.31 -9.03 2.11
CA GLN A 35 -3.19 -10.12 1.15
C GLN A 35 -1.74 -10.25 0.67
N ARG A 36 -1.10 -9.11 0.37
CA ARG A 36 0.31 -9.13 -0.04
C ARG A 36 1.23 -9.60 1.08
N ILE A 37 0.98 -9.16 2.31
CA ILE A 37 1.74 -9.63 3.47
C ILE A 37 1.64 -11.16 3.59
N ALA A 38 0.44 -11.70 3.45
CA ALA A 38 0.24 -13.13 3.50
C ALA A 38 1.01 -13.86 2.40
N GLN A 39 1.04 -13.30 1.20
CA GLN A 39 1.81 -13.86 0.09
C GLN A 39 3.30 -13.87 0.39
N LEU A 40 3.81 -12.79 0.93
CA LEU A 40 5.24 -12.68 1.27
C LEU A 40 5.63 -13.69 2.33
N ILE A 41 4.81 -13.87 3.34
CA ILE A 41 5.06 -14.86 4.39
C ILE A 41 5.03 -16.27 3.79
N ALA A 42 4.10 -16.54 2.88
CA ALA A 42 4.02 -17.83 2.20
C ALA A 42 5.25 -18.07 1.33
N GLN A 43 5.90 -17.02 0.85
CA GLN A 43 7.12 -17.11 0.04
C GLN A 43 8.38 -17.28 0.88
N GLY A 44 8.26 -17.27 2.21
CA GLY A 44 9.39 -17.49 3.10
C GLY A 44 9.85 -16.29 3.90
N HIS A 45 9.24 -15.14 3.71
CA HIS A 45 9.57 -13.97 4.54
C HIS A 45 9.05 -14.16 5.96
N LYS A 46 9.77 -13.60 6.92
CA LYS A 46 9.37 -13.65 8.33
C LYS A 46 8.57 -12.42 8.68
N LYS A 47 7.82 -12.50 9.78
CA LYS A 47 7.10 -11.33 10.30
C LYS A 47 8.05 -10.17 10.57
N GLU A 48 9.26 -10.46 11.03
CA GLU A 48 10.27 -9.46 11.33
C GLU A 48 10.75 -8.71 10.09
N ASP A 49 10.50 -9.25 8.91
CA ASP A 49 10.85 -8.59 7.65
C ASP A 49 9.83 -7.53 7.25
N ILE A 50 8.69 -7.45 7.92
CA ILE A 50 7.58 -6.61 7.51
C ILE A 50 7.32 -5.54 8.55
N LEU A 51 7.31 -4.28 8.11
CA LEU A 51 7.03 -3.13 8.96
C LEU A 51 5.74 -2.48 8.48
N TYR A 52 4.66 -2.68 9.23
CA TYR A 52 3.35 -2.18 8.89
C TYR A 52 2.96 -1.01 9.79
N PHE A 53 2.49 0.08 9.18
CA PHE A 53 1.97 1.23 9.90
C PHE A 53 0.62 1.63 9.34
N ASN A 54 -0.34 1.80 10.23
CA ASN A 54 -1.64 2.38 9.88
C ASN A 54 -1.70 3.80 10.45
N PHE A 55 -1.64 4.79 9.58
CA PHE A 55 -1.59 6.19 10.00
C PHE A 55 -2.95 6.74 10.41
N GLU A 56 -4.01 5.97 10.24
CA GLU A 56 -5.32 6.29 10.81
C GLU A 56 -5.45 5.90 12.28
N ASP A 57 -4.52 5.12 12.79
CA ASP A 57 -4.54 4.71 14.18
C ASP A 57 -4.27 5.92 15.06
N ASP A 58 -5.22 6.29 15.91
CA ASP A 58 -5.13 7.49 16.73
C ASP A 58 -4.02 7.41 17.79
N ARG A 59 -3.51 6.20 18.05
CA ARG A 59 -2.38 6.03 18.96
C ARG A 59 -1.08 6.56 18.39
N ILE A 60 -1.01 6.75 17.05
CA ILE A 60 0.17 7.28 16.38
C ILE A 60 -0.12 8.61 15.73
N ASP A 61 -1.07 9.35 16.30
CA ASP A 61 -1.43 10.68 15.83
C ASP A 61 -0.24 11.62 15.89
N SER A 62 -0.19 12.56 14.95
CA SER A 62 0.86 13.60 14.89
C SER A 62 2.26 13.08 14.55
N LEU A 63 2.37 11.93 13.90
CA LEU A 63 3.67 11.49 13.41
C LEU A 63 4.17 12.38 12.29
N GLU A 64 5.45 12.66 12.33
CA GLU A 64 6.14 13.42 11.29
C GLU A 64 7.13 12.52 10.54
N ILE A 65 7.65 13.01 9.42
CA ILE A 65 8.62 12.24 8.63
C ILE A 65 9.85 11.89 9.44
N SER A 66 10.30 12.80 10.30
CA SER A 66 11.46 12.54 11.15
C SER A 66 11.22 11.35 12.09
N ASP A 67 9.98 11.19 12.55
CA ASP A 67 9.62 10.04 13.38
C ASP A 67 9.68 8.74 12.58
N LEU A 68 9.26 8.77 11.33
CA LEU A 68 9.34 7.60 10.46
C LEU A 68 10.78 7.19 10.19
N ASP A 69 11.67 8.16 9.99
CA ASP A 69 13.09 7.88 9.81
C ASP A 69 13.69 7.24 11.06
N LEU A 70 13.30 7.71 12.22
CA LEU A 70 13.78 7.15 13.49
C LEU A 70 13.30 5.72 13.66
N ILE A 71 12.04 5.47 13.36
CA ILE A 71 11.47 4.12 13.44
C ILE A 71 12.20 3.17 12.50
N LYS A 72 12.47 3.62 11.28
CA LYS A 72 13.21 2.84 10.29
C LYS A 72 14.60 2.47 10.81
N THR A 73 15.32 3.44 11.37
CA THR A 73 16.66 3.22 11.90
C THR A 73 16.62 2.24 13.06
N CYS A 74 15.70 2.43 13.99
CA CYS A 74 15.55 1.54 15.13
C CYS A 74 15.23 0.12 14.71
N TYR A 75 14.37 -0.03 13.73
CA TYR A 75 14.00 -1.36 13.23
C TYR A 75 15.22 -2.07 12.64
N GLU A 76 15.99 -1.37 11.81
CA GLU A 76 17.15 -1.95 11.16
C GLU A 76 18.23 -2.35 12.17
N GLU A 77 18.40 -1.57 13.23
CA GLU A 77 19.32 -1.91 14.30
C GLU A 77 18.87 -3.14 15.09
N MET A 78 17.56 -3.25 15.31
CA MET A 78 16.98 -4.30 16.11
C MET A 78 17.02 -5.66 15.40
N TYR A 79 16.74 -5.68 14.11
CA TYR A 79 16.60 -6.94 13.37
C TYR A 79 17.72 -7.21 12.36
N ASP A 80 18.61 -6.26 12.16
CA ASP A 80 19.75 -6.39 11.24
C ASP A 80 19.31 -6.82 9.85
N ASN A 81 18.18 -6.27 9.37
CA ASN A 81 17.68 -6.53 8.02
C ASN A 81 16.98 -5.30 7.49
N ARG A 82 16.65 -5.34 6.20
CA ARG A 82 15.92 -4.27 5.54
C ARG A 82 14.43 -4.61 5.56
N PRO A 83 13.60 -3.77 6.16
CA PRO A 83 12.17 -4.07 6.23
C PRO A 83 11.48 -3.86 4.88
N ILE A 84 10.38 -4.59 4.69
CA ILE A 84 9.41 -4.30 3.64
C ILE A 84 8.37 -3.41 4.29
N PHE A 85 8.17 -2.21 3.71
CA PHE A 85 7.28 -1.22 4.29
C PHE A 85 5.85 -1.36 3.79
N PHE A 86 4.91 -1.32 4.71
CA PHE A 86 3.48 -1.25 4.41
C PHE A 86 2.93 -0.03 5.14
N LEU A 87 2.66 1.04 4.39
CA LEU A 87 2.30 2.34 4.94
C LEU A 87 0.85 2.64 4.57
N ASP A 88 -0.05 2.37 5.50
CA ASP A 88 -1.48 2.43 5.29
C ASP A 88 -2.01 3.83 5.63
N GLU A 89 -2.71 4.46 4.68
CA GLU A 89 -3.25 5.81 4.79
C GLU A 89 -2.17 6.85 5.04
N ILE A 90 -1.10 6.79 4.27
CA ILE A 90 0.08 7.64 4.47
C ILE A 90 -0.17 9.12 4.17
N GLN A 91 -1.25 9.44 3.44
CA GLN A 91 -1.54 10.83 3.11
C GLN A 91 -1.79 11.70 4.36
N LEU A 92 -1.98 11.06 5.51
CA LEU A 92 -2.14 11.77 6.76
C LEU A 92 -0.82 12.36 7.28
N VAL A 93 0.30 11.93 6.73
CA VAL A 93 1.61 12.45 7.09
C VAL A 93 2.00 13.52 6.07
N ASP A 94 2.32 14.73 6.57
CA ASP A 94 2.74 15.82 5.71
C ASP A 94 4.05 15.45 5.00
N ARG A 95 4.14 15.75 3.71
CA ARG A 95 5.31 15.46 2.87
C ARG A 95 5.62 13.97 2.75
N TRP A 96 4.62 13.13 2.85
CA TRP A 96 4.82 11.69 2.76
C TRP A 96 5.49 11.29 1.44
N GLU A 97 5.20 12.00 0.35
CA GLU A 97 5.72 11.66 -0.98
C GLU A 97 7.23 11.77 -1.04
N LYS A 98 7.83 12.66 -0.27
CA LYS A 98 9.29 12.79 -0.21
C LYS A 98 9.90 11.62 0.53
N PHE A 99 9.26 11.18 1.59
CA PHE A 99 9.70 10.00 2.32
C PHE A 99 9.59 8.74 1.44
N ALA A 100 8.46 8.59 0.76
CA ALA A 100 8.23 7.46 -0.15
C ALA A 100 9.28 7.42 -1.27
N ARG A 101 9.58 8.57 -1.85
CA ARG A 101 10.60 8.68 -2.87
C ARG A 101 11.96 8.26 -2.34
N ARG A 102 12.32 8.71 -1.16
CA ARG A 102 13.62 8.39 -0.56
C ARG A 102 13.75 6.91 -0.28
N LEU A 103 12.67 6.28 0.22
CA LEU A 103 12.69 4.83 0.45
C LEU A 103 12.92 4.07 -0.86
N ALA A 104 12.24 4.47 -1.92
CA ALA A 104 12.42 3.83 -3.21
C ALA A 104 13.84 4.02 -3.75
N ASP A 105 14.39 5.22 -3.59
CA ASP A 105 15.76 5.50 -4.02
C ASP A 105 16.79 4.66 -3.25
N GLN A 106 16.49 4.35 -2.01
CA GLN A 106 17.33 3.48 -1.18
C GLN A 106 17.05 2.00 -1.41
N LYS A 107 16.22 1.68 -2.39
CA LYS A 107 15.92 0.30 -2.82
C LYS A 107 15.13 -0.50 -1.78
N TYR A 108 14.30 0.17 -1.00
CA TYR A 108 13.36 -0.54 -0.14
C TYR A 108 12.13 -0.97 -0.93
N GLN A 109 11.54 -2.07 -0.51
CA GLN A 109 10.25 -2.51 -1.04
C GLN A 109 9.16 -1.80 -0.24
N VAL A 110 8.25 -1.09 -0.93
CA VAL A 110 7.26 -0.24 -0.26
C VAL A 110 5.88 -0.42 -0.87
N TYR A 111 4.90 -0.58 0.00
CA TYR A 111 3.49 -0.62 -0.36
C TYR A 111 2.77 0.47 0.40
N ILE A 112 2.01 1.29 -0.31
CA ILE A 112 1.38 2.50 0.24
C ILE A 112 -0.09 2.48 -0.09
N THR A 113 -0.94 2.92 0.84
CA THR A 113 -2.33 3.23 0.53
C THR A 113 -2.67 4.67 0.87
N GLY A 114 -3.68 5.19 0.22
CA GLY A 114 -4.24 6.49 0.52
C GLY A 114 -5.64 6.64 0.00
N SER A 115 -6.42 7.48 0.70
CA SER A 115 -7.83 7.71 0.37
C SER A 115 -8.09 9.07 -0.25
N ASN A 116 -7.06 9.87 -0.41
CA ASN A 116 -7.20 11.24 -0.90
C ASN A 116 -6.99 11.26 -2.40
N ALA A 117 -7.95 11.84 -3.13
CA ALA A 117 -7.86 11.96 -4.58
C ALA A 117 -6.60 12.72 -5.03
N LYS A 118 -6.06 13.58 -4.17
CA LYS A 118 -4.83 14.30 -4.45
C LYS A 118 -3.66 13.36 -4.72
N MET A 119 -3.71 12.14 -4.22
CA MET A 119 -2.65 11.16 -4.46
C MET A 119 -2.55 10.75 -5.93
N LEU A 120 -3.58 11.03 -6.72
CA LEU A 120 -3.56 10.79 -8.17
C LEU A 120 -3.13 12.02 -8.95
N SER A 121 -2.75 13.10 -8.28
CA SER A 121 -2.37 14.34 -8.95
C SER A 121 -1.06 14.18 -9.71
N SER A 122 -0.88 15.04 -10.72
CA SER A 122 0.37 15.06 -11.47
C SER A 122 1.57 15.46 -10.59
N GLU A 123 1.30 16.26 -9.56
CA GLU A 123 2.33 16.68 -8.61
C GLU A 123 2.91 15.50 -7.85
N ILE A 124 2.05 14.62 -7.34
CA ILE A 124 2.48 13.42 -6.64
C ILE A 124 3.19 12.47 -7.62
N ALA A 125 2.62 12.27 -8.81
CA ALA A 125 3.23 11.41 -9.81
C ALA A 125 4.63 11.90 -10.18
N THR A 126 4.83 13.21 -10.29
CA THR A 126 6.13 13.80 -10.58
C THR A 126 7.12 13.55 -9.45
N THR A 127 6.68 13.74 -8.21
CA THR A 127 7.55 13.52 -7.05
C THR A 127 7.97 12.05 -6.95
N LEU A 128 7.05 11.13 -7.15
CA LEU A 128 7.35 9.70 -7.09
C LEU A 128 8.18 9.24 -8.30
N GLY A 129 8.03 9.93 -9.41
CA GLY A 129 8.95 9.82 -10.54
C GLY A 129 9.10 8.44 -11.14
N GLY A 130 8.03 7.69 -11.27
CA GLY A 130 8.08 6.36 -11.85
C GLY A 130 8.63 5.27 -10.95
N ARG A 131 8.92 5.61 -9.70
CA ARG A 131 9.42 4.64 -8.72
C ARG A 131 8.32 3.76 -8.15
N TYR A 132 7.08 4.17 -8.33
CA TYR A 132 5.90 3.49 -7.81
C TYR A 132 4.90 3.25 -8.92
N MET A 133 4.21 2.13 -8.84
CA MET A 133 3.06 1.85 -9.70
C MET A 133 1.81 2.22 -8.93
N ILE A 134 0.99 3.11 -9.51
CA ILE A 134 -0.20 3.62 -8.85
C ILE A 134 -1.42 2.88 -9.37
N HIS A 135 -2.18 2.27 -8.47
CA HIS A 135 -3.40 1.55 -8.80
C HIS A 135 -4.59 2.17 -8.10
N GLU A 136 -5.64 2.47 -8.85
CA GLU A 136 -6.91 2.82 -8.26
C GLU A 136 -7.63 1.57 -7.81
N VAL A 137 -8.15 1.61 -6.59
CA VAL A 137 -8.87 0.49 -6.00
C VAL A 137 -10.32 0.88 -5.81
N TYR A 138 -11.21 0.10 -6.39
CA TYR A 138 -12.65 0.31 -6.27
C TYR A 138 -13.22 -0.62 -5.21
N PRO A 139 -14.35 -0.23 -4.57
CA PRO A 139 -15.00 -1.14 -3.63
C PRO A 139 -15.29 -2.47 -4.30
N TYR A 140 -15.11 -3.55 -3.55
CA TYR A 140 -15.30 -4.90 -4.09
C TYR A 140 -16.68 -5.06 -4.74
N SER A 141 -17.72 -4.60 -4.07
CA SER A 141 -19.09 -4.72 -4.59
C SER A 141 -19.28 -3.99 -5.92
N LEU A 142 -18.67 -2.82 -6.05
CA LEU A 142 -18.74 -2.06 -7.31
C LEU A 142 -18.00 -2.81 -8.41
N LYS A 143 -16.85 -3.37 -8.11
CA LYS A 143 -16.06 -4.10 -9.08
C LYS A 143 -16.80 -5.35 -9.55
N GLU A 144 -17.45 -6.06 -8.64
CA GLU A 144 -18.30 -7.19 -8.98
C GLU A 144 -19.43 -6.79 -9.89
N TYR A 145 -20.08 -5.69 -9.57
CA TYR A 145 -21.20 -5.19 -10.37
C TYR A 145 -20.75 -4.85 -11.78
N LEU A 146 -19.64 -4.15 -11.92
CA LEU A 146 -19.10 -3.78 -13.22
C LEU A 146 -18.75 -5.00 -14.05
N ARG A 147 -18.14 -5.98 -13.42
CA ARG A 147 -17.76 -7.22 -14.09
C ARG A 147 -18.98 -8.01 -14.57
N ALA A 148 -20.00 -8.09 -13.74
CA ALA A 148 -21.25 -8.76 -14.10
C ALA A 148 -21.92 -8.08 -15.28
N ASN A 149 -21.89 -6.76 -15.34
CA ASN A 149 -22.46 -6.02 -16.45
C ASN A 149 -21.68 -6.24 -17.74
N GLU A 150 -20.38 -6.31 -17.67
CA GLU A 150 -19.56 -6.61 -18.84
C GLU A 150 -19.87 -8.00 -19.39
N ILE A 151 -20.00 -8.97 -18.53
CA ILE A 151 -20.36 -10.33 -18.93
C ILE A 151 -21.74 -10.35 -19.58
N GLY A 152 -22.70 -9.64 -18.97
CA GLY A 152 -24.04 -9.54 -19.54
C GLY A 152 -24.05 -8.94 -20.92
N ARG A 153 -23.25 -7.90 -21.13
CA ARG A 153 -23.14 -7.27 -22.45
C ARG A 153 -22.51 -8.19 -23.48
N ALA A 154 -21.55 -8.99 -23.05
CA ALA A 154 -20.87 -9.90 -23.95
C ALA A 154 -21.81 -11.00 -24.47
N HIS A 155 -22.89 -11.28 -23.76
CA HIS A 155 -23.84 -12.30 -24.13
C HIS A 155 -25.06 -11.80 -24.86
N VAL A 156 -25.15 -10.50 -25.09
CA VAL A 156 -26.29 -9.90 -25.77
C VAL A 156 -26.14 -9.85 -27.29
#